data_5fb16f67f7630c2ba7e68194eac32a78
#
_entry.id   5fb16f67f7630c2ba7e68194eac32a78
#
_cell.length_a   1.000
_cell.length_b   1.000
_cell.length_c   1.000
_cell.angle_alpha   90.00
_cell.angle_beta   90.00
_cell.angle_gamma   90.00
#
_symmetry.space_group_name_H-M   'P 1'
#
loop_
_entity.id
_entity.type
_entity.pdbx_description
1 polymer ?
#
loop_
_entity_poly.entity_id
_entity_poly.type
_entity_poly.pdbx_seq_one_letter_code
_entity_poly.pdbx_strand_id
1 'polypeptide(L)'
;TDRSRGLGDVYKRQLLNVPAGTAEASTPMEAIDMAQQVEKGIENTIGTRIQGLSAETYAAHPDWTEDFLTVNEYSRPGDPLTEVNNIFVHYTANPGTSAAQNRSYFEQLKDNHERSASAHFIIGYNGEILQCVPLDEIAYAVQTRNEDSISIECCYKADNGQFTQETYDSLIRLLRWLIDAYELEPEDILRHYDCGGKKCPIYYTEHEDAWDRLKEDVKNL
;
A
#
# COMPACT_ATOMS: atom_id res chain seq x y z
N THR A 1 -6.73 32.92 7.78
CA THR A 1 -5.45 32.20 7.80
C THR A 1 -5.57 30.98 6.91
N ASP A 2 -4.91 31.09 5.78
CA ASP A 2 -4.85 30.09 4.72
C ASP A 2 -4.12 28.83 5.21
N ARG A 3 -4.85 27.70 5.36
CA ARG A 3 -4.33 26.36 5.68
C ARG A 3 -4.25 25.44 4.46
N SER A 4 -4.28 25.99 3.25
CA SER A 4 -4.23 25.24 1.99
C SER A 4 -2.83 25.07 1.39
N ARG A 5 -1.79 25.01 2.20
CA ARG A 5 -0.46 24.64 1.70
C ARG A 5 -0.33 23.13 1.76
N GLY A 6 -0.49 22.49 0.61
CA GLY A 6 -0.40 21.06 0.47
C GLY A 6 0.97 20.50 0.92
N LEU A 7 0.99 19.27 1.39
CA LEU A 7 2.18 18.51 1.84
C LEU A 7 3.35 18.59 0.85
N GLY A 8 3.09 18.77 -0.44
CA GLY A 8 4.11 18.98 -1.45
C GLY A 8 5.04 20.18 -1.18
N ASP A 9 4.52 21.25 -0.54
CA ASP A 9 5.33 22.41 -0.19
C ASP A 9 6.15 22.21 1.09
N VAL A 10 5.66 21.37 2.01
CA VAL A 10 6.41 21.01 3.23
C VAL A 10 7.59 20.10 2.85
N TYR A 11 7.38 19.13 1.96
CA TYR A 11 8.44 18.26 1.46
C TYR A 11 9.48 19.02 0.64
N LYS A 12 9.07 19.96 -0.23
CA LYS A 12 10.00 20.84 -0.95
C LYS A 12 10.83 21.72 -0.02
N ARG A 13 10.27 22.19 1.12
CA ARG A 13 11.00 22.98 2.09
C ARG A 13 11.98 22.18 2.94
N GLN A 14 11.69 20.90 3.24
CA GLN A 14 12.64 20.04 3.95
C GLN A 14 13.83 19.61 3.07
N LEU A 15 13.61 19.43 1.76
CA LEU A 15 14.68 19.15 0.79
C LEU A 15 15.52 20.39 0.46
N LEU A 16 14.98 21.60 0.68
CA LEU A 16 15.66 22.88 0.41
C LEU A 16 16.37 23.49 1.62
N ASN A 17 16.42 22.83 2.79
CA ASN A 17 17.28 23.21 3.89
C ASN A 17 18.74 22.74 3.68
N VAL A 18 19.21 22.83 2.46
CA VAL A 18 20.63 22.96 2.16
C VAL A 18 21.02 24.40 2.52
N PRO A 19 22.04 24.63 3.35
CA PRO A 19 22.45 25.99 3.69
C PRO A 19 22.73 26.75 2.37
N ALA A 20 22.19 27.95 2.29
CA ALA A 20 22.37 28.84 1.15
C ALA A 20 23.83 29.21 0.98
N GLY A 21 24.60 28.31 0.38
CA GLY A 21 25.85 28.56 -0.26
C GLY A 21 25.54 28.56 -1.76
N THR A 22 25.38 29.74 -2.34
CA THR A 22 25.14 29.95 -3.76
C THR A 22 26.34 29.46 -4.56
N ALA A 23 26.31 28.18 -4.96
CA ALA A 23 27.09 27.73 -6.10
C ALA A 23 26.20 27.95 -7.34
N GLU A 24 26.33 29.07 -8.04
CA GLU A 24 25.82 29.20 -9.40
C GLU A 24 26.56 28.16 -10.25
N ALA A 25 25.82 27.24 -10.87
CA ALA A 25 26.38 26.30 -11.82
C ALA A 25 26.98 27.13 -12.97
N SER A 26 28.29 27.05 -13.17
CA SER A 26 29.02 27.87 -14.13
C SER A 26 28.90 27.36 -15.57
N THR A 27 28.39 26.15 -15.77
CA THR A 27 28.21 25.52 -17.09
C THR A 27 26.94 24.69 -17.18
N PRO A 28 26.35 24.47 -18.37
CA PRO A 28 25.22 23.59 -18.59
C PRO A 28 25.49 22.14 -18.15
N MET A 29 26.74 21.69 -18.17
CA MET A 29 27.14 20.33 -17.78
C MET A 29 27.08 20.14 -16.26
N GLU A 30 27.46 21.17 -15.48
CA GLU A 30 27.32 21.16 -14.02
C GLU A 30 25.87 21.20 -13.58
N ALA A 31 24.99 21.87 -14.33
CA ALA A 31 23.54 21.84 -14.07
C ALA A 31 22.93 20.45 -14.32
N ILE A 32 23.39 19.74 -15.34
CA ILE A 32 22.95 18.34 -15.62
C ILE A 32 23.46 17.40 -14.52
N ASP A 33 24.71 17.55 -14.09
CA ASP A 33 25.27 16.71 -13.02
C ASP A 33 24.57 16.96 -11.68
N MET A 34 24.23 18.21 -11.36
CA MET A 34 23.42 18.55 -10.18
C MET A 34 21.99 17.98 -10.27
N ALA A 35 21.36 18.01 -11.44
CA ALA A 35 20.05 17.44 -11.64
C ALA A 35 20.07 15.91 -11.43
N GLN A 36 21.06 15.22 -11.98
CA GLN A 36 21.27 13.78 -11.80
C GLN A 36 21.58 13.41 -10.34
N GLN A 37 22.34 14.25 -9.62
CA GLN A 37 22.59 14.04 -8.20
C GLN A 37 21.34 14.27 -7.34
N VAL A 38 20.49 15.22 -7.72
CA VAL A 38 19.20 15.46 -7.06
C VAL A 38 18.23 14.30 -7.34
N GLU A 39 18.13 13.81 -8.59
CA GLU A 39 17.33 12.63 -8.92
C GLU A 39 17.81 11.40 -8.15
N LYS A 40 19.12 11.13 -8.13
CA LYS A 40 19.71 10.03 -7.36
C LYS A 40 19.53 10.22 -5.84
N GLY A 41 19.53 11.45 -5.34
CA GLY A 41 19.21 11.79 -3.96
C GLY A 41 17.74 11.54 -3.65
N ILE A 42 16.84 11.83 -4.58
CA ILE A 42 15.39 11.56 -4.47
C ILE A 42 15.13 10.05 -4.49
N GLU A 43 15.73 9.30 -5.42
CA GLU A 43 15.64 7.85 -5.49
C GLU A 43 16.16 7.18 -4.21
N ASN A 44 17.31 7.62 -3.70
CA ASN A 44 17.84 7.12 -2.42
C ASN A 44 16.93 7.48 -1.23
N THR A 45 16.27 8.64 -1.27
CA THR A 45 15.35 9.07 -0.21
C THR A 45 14.03 8.30 -0.26
N ILE A 46 13.55 7.96 -1.46
CA ILE A 46 12.38 7.09 -1.65
C ILE A 46 12.72 5.67 -1.18
N GLY A 47 13.88 5.11 -1.56
CA GLY A 47 14.32 3.79 -1.11
C GLY A 47 14.51 3.66 0.41
N THR A 48 14.91 4.73 1.09
CA THR A 48 15.01 4.76 2.57
C THR A 48 13.66 4.95 3.27
N ARG A 49 12.65 5.49 2.59
CA ARG A 49 11.31 5.69 3.16
C ARG A 49 10.46 4.43 3.16
N ILE A 50 10.67 3.53 2.21
CA ILE A 50 9.96 2.25 2.13
C ILE A 50 10.83 1.19 2.81
N GLN A 51 11.05 1.34 4.11
CA GLN A 51 11.66 0.35 5.00
C GLN A 51 12.90 -0.38 4.44
N GLY A 52 13.79 0.36 3.79
CA GLY A 52 15.01 -0.23 3.23
C GLY A 52 14.84 -0.93 1.88
N LEU A 53 13.64 -0.89 1.27
CA LEU A 53 13.47 -1.37 -0.11
C LEU A 53 14.40 -0.62 -1.04
N SER A 54 15.19 -1.36 -1.83
CA SER A 54 15.98 -0.75 -2.89
C SER A 54 15.06 -0.24 -4.02
N ALA A 55 15.50 0.77 -4.76
CA ALA A 55 14.78 1.23 -5.95
C ALA A 55 14.57 0.09 -6.97
N GLU A 56 15.52 -0.86 -7.07
CA GLU A 56 15.41 -2.05 -7.90
C GLU A 56 14.31 -3.00 -7.43
N THR A 57 14.25 -3.28 -6.12
CA THR A 57 13.20 -4.12 -5.53
C THR A 57 11.83 -3.47 -5.73
N TYR A 58 11.72 -2.16 -5.50
CA TYR A 58 10.47 -1.43 -5.74
C TYR A 58 10.04 -1.51 -7.21
N ALA A 59 10.95 -1.29 -8.16
CA ALA A 59 10.65 -1.32 -9.59
C ALA A 59 10.23 -2.71 -10.11
N ALA A 60 10.52 -3.78 -9.37
CA ALA A 60 10.16 -5.16 -9.71
C ALA A 60 8.72 -5.55 -9.28
N HIS A 61 7.94 -4.61 -8.75
CA HIS A 61 6.57 -4.88 -8.31
C HIS A 61 5.64 -5.26 -9.48
N PRO A 62 4.56 -6.05 -9.24
CA PRO A 62 3.54 -6.27 -10.26
C PRO A 62 2.86 -4.95 -10.65
N ASP A 63 2.31 -4.88 -11.86
CA ASP A 63 1.62 -3.69 -12.33
C ASP A 63 0.48 -3.29 -11.40
N TRP A 64 0.52 -2.07 -10.90
CA TRP A 64 -0.58 -1.43 -10.19
C TRP A 64 -0.77 0.03 -10.60
N THR A 65 -1.92 0.59 -10.27
CA THR A 65 -2.21 2.01 -10.41
C THR A 65 -2.12 2.68 -9.05
N GLU A 66 -1.28 3.70 -8.92
CA GLU A 66 -1.28 4.58 -7.75
C GLU A 66 -2.49 5.51 -7.82
N ASP A 67 -3.41 5.36 -6.88
CA ASP A 67 -4.59 6.20 -6.69
C ASP A 67 -4.74 6.51 -5.19
N PHE A 68 -3.76 7.27 -4.69
CA PHE A 68 -3.66 7.56 -3.26
C PHE A 68 -4.86 8.34 -2.75
N LEU A 69 -5.31 7.95 -1.56
CA LEU A 69 -6.32 8.69 -0.80
C LEU A 69 -5.78 10.06 -0.40
N THR A 70 -6.66 11.05 -0.31
CA THR A 70 -6.33 12.33 0.31
C THR A 70 -5.94 12.11 1.78
N VAL A 71 -4.85 12.76 2.23
CA VAL A 71 -4.45 12.69 3.66
C VAL A 71 -5.54 13.27 4.54
N ASN A 72 -6.01 12.47 5.51
CA ASN A 72 -7.09 12.81 6.44
C ASN A 72 -7.12 11.85 7.63
N GLU A 73 -7.79 12.21 8.71
CA GLU A 73 -7.84 11.44 9.96
C GLU A 73 -8.63 10.12 9.87
N TYR A 74 -9.40 9.87 8.79
CA TYR A 74 -10.34 8.75 8.70
C TYR A 74 -9.88 7.61 7.78
N SER A 75 -9.12 7.92 6.73
CA SER A 75 -8.70 6.88 5.78
C SER A 75 -7.22 6.91 5.40
N ARG A 76 -6.51 8.02 5.59
CA ARG A 76 -5.06 8.12 5.37
C ARG A 76 -4.48 9.16 6.31
N PRO A 77 -4.05 8.78 7.52
CA PRO A 77 -3.53 9.75 8.51
C PRO A 77 -2.21 10.39 8.08
N GLY A 78 -1.42 9.74 7.21
CA GLY A 78 -0.09 10.16 6.84
C GLY A 78 0.95 9.86 7.91
N ASP A 79 0.60 9.01 8.88
CA ASP A 79 1.52 8.52 9.89
C ASP A 79 2.50 7.52 9.28
N PRO A 80 3.79 7.53 9.67
CA PRO A 80 4.79 6.66 9.10
C PRO A 80 4.58 5.20 9.52
N LEU A 81 4.63 4.28 8.56
CA LEU A 81 4.79 2.85 8.77
C LEU A 81 6.30 2.57 8.85
N THR A 82 6.81 2.16 10.01
CA THR A 82 8.25 2.04 10.27
C THR A 82 8.77 0.60 10.18
N GLU A 83 7.87 -0.38 10.22
CA GLU A 83 8.20 -1.81 10.08
C GLU A 83 7.02 -2.56 9.46
N VAL A 84 7.28 -3.68 8.80
CA VAL A 84 6.26 -4.60 8.30
C VAL A 84 6.58 -5.99 8.79
N ASN A 85 5.73 -6.52 9.66
CA ASN A 85 5.86 -7.86 10.23
C ASN A 85 4.85 -8.84 9.63
N ASN A 86 3.77 -8.33 9.03
CA ASN A 86 2.73 -9.16 8.43
C ASN A 86 2.04 -8.48 7.24
N ILE A 87 1.44 -9.30 6.39
CA ILE A 87 0.54 -8.85 5.34
C ILE A 87 -0.85 -9.39 5.64
N PHE A 88 -1.86 -8.51 5.74
CA PHE A 88 -3.24 -8.90 5.99
C PHE A 88 -4.07 -8.91 4.72
N VAL A 89 -4.70 -10.05 4.46
CA VAL A 89 -5.65 -10.23 3.38
C VAL A 89 -7.08 -10.04 3.91
N HIS A 90 -7.84 -9.21 3.21
CA HIS A 90 -9.23 -8.91 3.48
C HIS A 90 -10.12 -9.18 2.27
N TYR A 91 -11.41 -9.11 2.46
CA TYR A 91 -12.39 -9.01 1.39
C TYR A 91 -13.27 -7.78 1.65
N THR A 92 -13.72 -7.12 0.60
CA THR A 92 -14.46 -5.85 0.70
C THR A 92 -15.82 -5.98 1.41
N ALA A 93 -16.29 -7.20 1.69
CA ALA A 93 -17.61 -7.50 2.27
C ALA A 93 -18.78 -6.83 1.51
N ASN A 94 -18.57 -6.52 0.23
CA ASN A 94 -19.50 -5.81 -0.65
C ASN A 94 -19.47 -6.41 -2.06
N PRO A 95 -20.20 -7.55 -2.30
CA PRO A 95 -20.11 -8.32 -3.54
C PRO A 95 -20.47 -7.48 -4.76
N GLY A 96 -19.68 -7.64 -5.83
CA GLY A 96 -19.92 -6.99 -7.12
C GLY A 96 -19.46 -5.53 -7.21
N THR A 97 -18.87 -4.95 -6.16
CA THR A 97 -18.27 -3.62 -6.22
C THR A 97 -16.83 -3.68 -6.76
N SER A 98 -16.47 -2.73 -7.63
CA SER A 98 -15.14 -2.62 -8.22
C SER A 98 -14.11 -2.05 -7.25
N ALA A 99 -12.81 -2.19 -7.58
CA ALA A 99 -11.73 -1.55 -6.84
C ALA A 99 -11.92 -0.03 -6.74
N ALA A 100 -12.29 0.63 -7.84
CA ALA A 100 -12.53 2.07 -7.86
C ALA A 100 -13.71 2.51 -6.96
N GLN A 101 -14.78 1.71 -6.88
CA GLN A 101 -15.90 1.99 -5.98
C GLN A 101 -15.51 1.85 -4.51
N ASN A 102 -14.72 0.84 -4.15
CA ASN A 102 -14.22 0.65 -2.79
C ASN A 102 -13.18 1.74 -2.42
N ARG A 103 -12.31 2.13 -3.35
CA ARG A 103 -11.42 3.27 -3.18
C ARG A 103 -12.20 4.57 -2.93
N SER A 104 -13.28 4.81 -3.72
CA SER A 104 -14.17 5.96 -3.52
C SER A 104 -14.86 5.94 -2.17
N TYR A 105 -15.23 4.78 -1.65
CA TYR A 105 -15.76 4.63 -0.30
C TYR A 105 -14.74 5.09 0.74
N PHE A 106 -13.49 4.66 0.66
CA PHE A 106 -12.43 5.12 1.58
C PHE A 106 -12.20 6.63 1.49
N GLU A 107 -12.24 7.21 0.28
CA GLU A 107 -12.09 8.66 0.08
C GLU A 107 -13.22 9.46 0.75
N GLN A 108 -14.46 8.96 0.69
CA GLN A 108 -15.62 9.64 1.29
C GLN A 108 -15.59 9.69 2.81
N LEU A 109 -14.81 8.81 3.46
CA LEU A 109 -14.71 8.82 4.93
C LEU A 109 -14.13 10.12 5.49
N LYS A 110 -13.30 10.84 4.71
CA LYS A 110 -12.83 12.17 5.09
C LYS A 110 -13.92 13.23 5.20
N ASP A 111 -15.04 13.02 4.50
CA ASP A 111 -16.15 13.97 4.43
C ASP A 111 -17.32 13.58 5.34
N ASN A 112 -17.63 12.28 5.43
CA ASN A 112 -18.78 11.78 6.19
C ASN A 112 -18.44 11.37 7.63
N HIS A 113 -17.15 11.13 7.93
CA HIS A 113 -16.65 10.77 9.26
C HIS A 113 -17.32 9.53 9.88
N GLU A 114 -17.81 8.62 9.05
CA GLU A 114 -18.60 7.47 9.51
C GLU A 114 -17.76 6.51 10.36
N ARG A 115 -16.52 6.30 9.97
CA ARG A 115 -15.53 5.46 10.67
C ARG A 115 -14.13 5.65 10.10
N SER A 116 -13.12 5.09 10.75
CA SER A 116 -11.81 4.99 10.17
C SER A 116 -11.64 3.65 9.46
N ALA A 117 -11.30 3.67 8.16
CA ALA A 117 -11.02 2.48 7.37
C ALA A 117 -10.23 2.82 6.10
N SER A 118 -9.26 1.96 5.77
CA SER A 118 -8.52 1.95 4.50
C SER A 118 -7.73 0.64 4.33
N ALA A 119 -7.05 0.52 3.20
CA ALA A 119 -6.05 -0.51 2.95
C ALA A 119 -4.96 0.08 2.05
N HIS A 120 -3.77 -0.53 2.04
CA HIS A 120 -2.70 -0.13 1.13
C HIS A 120 -3.08 -0.44 -0.32
N PHE A 121 -3.67 -1.61 -0.55
CA PHE A 121 -4.09 -2.05 -1.85
C PHE A 121 -5.55 -2.49 -1.89
N ILE A 122 -6.17 -2.30 -3.05
CA ILE A 122 -7.45 -2.93 -3.39
C ILE A 122 -7.25 -3.68 -4.71
N ILE A 123 -7.58 -4.97 -4.72
CA ILE A 123 -7.56 -5.80 -5.93
C ILE A 123 -8.99 -5.96 -6.42
N GLY A 124 -9.25 -5.52 -7.65
CA GLY A 124 -10.55 -5.64 -8.29
C GLY A 124 -10.87 -7.06 -8.74
N TYR A 125 -12.14 -7.31 -9.03
CA TYR A 125 -12.60 -8.65 -9.46
C TYR A 125 -12.20 -8.99 -10.92
N ASN A 126 -11.57 -8.08 -11.64
CA ASN A 126 -10.93 -8.33 -12.94
C ASN A 126 -9.40 -8.38 -12.83
N GLY A 127 -8.85 -8.35 -11.61
CA GLY A 127 -7.43 -8.45 -11.32
C GLY A 127 -6.66 -7.13 -11.32
N GLU A 128 -7.33 -5.99 -11.53
CA GLU A 128 -6.69 -4.69 -11.40
C GLU A 128 -6.27 -4.42 -9.96
N ILE A 129 -5.07 -3.85 -9.76
CA ILE A 129 -4.54 -3.49 -8.45
C ILE A 129 -4.50 -1.97 -8.33
N LEU A 130 -5.14 -1.42 -7.31
CA LEU A 130 -5.04 0.00 -6.94
C LEU A 130 -4.23 0.12 -5.65
N GLN A 131 -3.23 1.00 -5.63
CA GLN A 131 -2.54 1.39 -4.41
C GLN A 131 -3.20 2.65 -3.85
N CYS A 132 -3.81 2.54 -2.68
CA CYS A 132 -4.60 3.60 -2.05
C CYS A 132 -3.84 4.35 -0.94
N VAL A 133 -2.87 3.69 -0.30
CA VAL A 133 -1.99 4.26 0.73
C VAL A 133 -0.54 3.90 0.38
N PRO A 134 0.41 4.85 0.45
CA PRO A 134 1.83 4.56 0.29
C PRO A 134 2.32 3.47 1.26
N LEU A 135 3.33 2.71 0.86
CA LEU A 135 3.87 1.60 1.65
C LEU A 135 4.65 2.06 2.90
N ASP A 136 4.99 3.34 2.98
CA ASP A 136 5.64 3.99 4.13
C ASP A 136 4.65 4.72 5.05
N GLU A 137 3.33 4.55 4.83
CA GLU A 137 2.27 5.14 5.64
C GLU A 137 1.36 4.06 6.22
N ILE A 138 0.74 4.34 7.37
CA ILE A 138 -0.21 3.45 8.02
C ILE A 138 -1.57 3.47 7.31
N ALA A 139 -2.16 2.29 7.08
CA ALA A 139 -3.56 2.13 6.67
C ALA A 139 -4.43 1.64 7.83
N TYR A 140 -5.70 2.03 7.85
CA TYR A 140 -6.65 1.64 8.91
C TYR A 140 -7.42 0.37 8.56
N ALA A 141 -6.83 -0.81 8.76
CA ALA A 141 -7.41 -2.11 8.38
C ALA A 141 -7.57 -3.10 9.54
N VAL A 142 -6.60 -3.17 10.45
CA VAL A 142 -6.46 -4.24 11.46
C VAL A 142 -6.24 -3.70 12.89
N GLN A 143 -6.73 -2.51 13.19
CA GLN A 143 -6.62 -1.86 14.51
C GLN A 143 -5.19 -1.82 15.05
N THR A 144 -4.88 -2.58 16.10
CA THR A 144 -3.56 -2.60 16.76
C THR A 144 -2.41 -3.09 15.89
N ARG A 145 -2.71 -3.68 14.72
CA ARG A 145 -1.71 -4.17 13.77
C ARG A 145 -1.55 -3.24 12.55
N ASN A 146 -2.18 -2.05 12.56
CA ASN A 146 -1.99 -1.06 11.51
C ASN A 146 -0.56 -0.53 11.46
N GLU A 147 0.12 -0.48 12.61
CA GLU A 147 1.45 0.12 12.76
C GLU A 147 2.60 -0.77 12.26
N ASP A 148 2.32 -2.05 11.97
CA ASP A 148 3.33 -3.04 11.60
C ASP A 148 2.89 -3.97 10.45
N SER A 149 1.96 -3.53 9.60
CA SER A 149 1.46 -4.39 8.53
C SER A 149 1.04 -3.66 7.25
N ILE A 150 1.10 -4.41 6.15
CA ILE A 150 0.47 -4.06 4.88
C ILE A 150 -0.89 -4.76 4.78
N SER A 151 -1.92 -4.06 4.31
CA SER A 151 -3.27 -4.61 4.16
C SER A 151 -3.76 -4.55 2.71
N ILE A 152 -4.41 -5.63 2.26
CA ILE A 152 -4.92 -5.81 0.90
C ILE A 152 -6.41 -6.14 0.99
N GLU A 153 -7.26 -5.32 0.38
CA GLU A 153 -8.70 -5.59 0.21
C GLU A 153 -8.96 -6.23 -1.14
N CYS A 154 -9.63 -7.38 -1.15
CA CYS A 154 -9.95 -8.11 -2.36
C CYS A 154 -11.44 -8.00 -2.70
N CYS A 155 -11.74 -7.53 -3.91
CA CYS A 155 -13.09 -7.52 -4.47
C CYS A 155 -13.50 -8.94 -4.88
N TYR A 156 -14.81 -9.20 -4.84
CA TYR A 156 -15.37 -10.50 -5.20
C TYR A 156 -16.79 -10.35 -5.74
N LYS A 157 -17.31 -11.41 -6.35
CA LYS A 157 -18.69 -11.46 -6.89
C LYS A 157 -19.53 -12.57 -6.29
N ALA A 158 -18.90 -13.67 -5.84
CA ALA A 158 -19.59 -14.85 -5.36
C ALA A 158 -20.23 -14.62 -3.98
N ASP A 159 -21.44 -15.11 -3.76
CA ASP A 159 -22.18 -14.93 -2.51
C ASP A 159 -21.44 -15.49 -1.27
N ASN A 160 -20.57 -16.47 -1.47
CA ASN A 160 -19.74 -17.07 -0.41
C ASN A 160 -18.44 -16.30 -0.13
N GLY A 161 -18.17 -15.21 -0.84
CA GLY A 161 -16.95 -14.40 -0.64
C GLY A 161 -15.71 -14.94 -1.35
N GLN A 162 -15.84 -15.97 -2.20
CA GLN A 162 -14.73 -16.51 -2.98
C GLN A 162 -14.24 -15.48 -4.02
N PHE A 163 -12.93 -15.31 -4.11
CA PHE A 163 -12.31 -14.43 -5.10
C PHE A 163 -12.48 -14.97 -6.52
N THR A 164 -12.56 -14.10 -7.52
CA THR A 164 -12.44 -14.50 -8.92
C THR A 164 -11.03 -15.02 -9.18
N GLN A 165 -10.83 -15.77 -10.26
CA GLN A 165 -9.50 -16.24 -10.62
C GLN A 165 -8.55 -15.07 -10.88
N GLU A 166 -9.05 -14.00 -11.51
CA GLU A 166 -8.25 -12.79 -11.80
C GLU A 166 -7.83 -12.07 -10.51
N THR A 167 -8.73 -11.95 -9.51
CA THR A 167 -8.39 -11.40 -8.19
C THR A 167 -7.34 -12.27 -7.50
N TYR A 168 -7.55 -13.59 -7.52
CA TYR A 168 -6.64 -14.56 -6.90
C TYR A 168 -5.24 -14.48 -7.52
N ASP A 169 -5.13 -14.53 -8.84
CA ASP A 169 -3.84 -14.48 -9.55
C ASP A 169 -3.08 -13.18 -9.28
N SER A 170 -3.80 -12.05 -9.19
CA SER A 170 -3.19 -10.76 -8.86
C SER A 170 -2.77 -10.70 -7.39
N LEU A 171 -3.57 -11.30 -6.49
CA LEU A 171 -3.23 -11.40 -5.07
C LEU A 171 -1.96 -12.22 -4.86
N ILE A 172 -1.83 -13.39 -5.49
CA ILE A 172 -0.64 -14.24 -5.40
C ILE A 172 0.62 -13.47 -5.85
N ARG A 173 0.56 -12.76 -6.99
CA ARG A 173 1.70 -11.97 -7.47
C ARG A 173 2.07 -10.83 -6.53
N LEU A 174 1.07 -10.12 -6.00
CA LEU A 174 1.32 -9.02 -5.06
C LEU A 174 1.89 -9.55 -3.74
N LEU A 175 1.34 -10.63 -3.19
CA LEU A 175 1.83 -11.26 -1.98
C LEU A 175 3.26 -11.77 -2.14
N ARG A 176 3.58 -12.43 -3.29
CA ARG A 176 4.95 -12.89 -3.57
C ARG A 176 5.93 -11.73 -3.55
N TRP A 177 5.61 -10.63 -4.25
CA TRP A 177 6.47 -9.46 -4.26
C TRP A 177 6.63 -8.85 -2.86
N LEU A 178 5.53 -8.73 -2.09
CA LEU A 178 5.57 -8.13 -0.74
C LEU A 178 6.41 -8.97 0.22
N ILE A 179 6.28 -10.30 0.24
CA ILE A 179 7.10 -11.13 1.14
C ILE A 179 8.59 -11.06 0.75
N ASP A 180 8.91 -11.02 -0.54
CA ASP A 180 10.30 -10.82 -0.98
C ASP A 180 10.83 -9.44 -0.61
N ALA A 181 10.02 -8.40 -0.78
CA ALA A 181 10.38 -7.02 -0.53
C ALA A 181 10.65 -6.72 0.95
N TYR A 182 9.90 -7.39 1.85
CA TYR A 182 10.00 -7.18 3.29
C TYR A 182 10.68 -8.34 4.03
N GLU A 183 11.29 -9.28 3.32
CA GLU A 183 11.98 -10.45 3.89
C GLU A 183 11.07 -11.27 4.82
N LEU A 184 9.81 -11.44 4.42
CA LEU A 184 8.79 -12.20 5.14
C LEU A 184 8.67 -13.63 4.59
N GLU A 185 8.00 -14.49 5.36
CA GLU A 185 7.67 -15.84 4.97
C GLU A 185 6.16 -15.98 4.63
N PRO A 186 5.72 -17.01 3.89
CA PRO A 186 4.28 -17.21 3.63
C PRO A 186 3.44 -17.32 4.90
N GLU A 187 4.04 -17.71 6.03
CA GLU A 187 3.40 -17.78 7.35
C GLU A 187 3.02 -16.40 7.90
N ASP A 188 3.71 -15.33 7.45
CA ASP A 188 3.44 -13.94 7.85
C ASP A 188 2.27 -13.32 7.07
N ILE A 189 1.73 -14.06 6.08
CA ILE A 189 0.48 -13.71 5.41
C ILE A 189 -0.67 -14.16 6.28
N LEU A 190 -1.45 -13.21 6.77
CA LEU A 190 -2.54 -13.41 7.72
C LEU A 190 -3.88 -12.96 7.13
N ARG A 191 -4.96 -13.55 7.63
CA ARG A 191 -6.32 -13.04 7.44
C ARG A 191 -6.64 -12.03 8.55
N HIS A 192 -7.53 -11.10 8.32
CA HIS A 192 -8.07 -10.30 9.42
C HIS A 192 -8.65 -11.19 10.55
N TYR A 193 -9.14 -12.37 10.18
CA TYR A 193 -9.61 -13.39 11.11
C TYR A 193 -8.56 -13.79 12.15
N ASP A 194 -7.31 -13.90 11.75
CA ASP A 194 -6.21 -14.33 12.60
C ASP A 194 -5.83 -13.26 13.64
N CYS A 195 -6.35 -12.03 13.46
CA CYS A 195 -6.20 -10.92 14.39
C CYS A 195 -7.57 -10.51 14.96
N GLY A 196 -8.09 -11.28 15.92
CA GLY A 196 -9.33 -10.96 16.64
C GLY A 196 -10.59 -11.69 16.19
N GLY A 197 -10.50 -12.68 15.27
CA GLY A 197 -11.58 -13.60 14.96
C GLY A 197 -12.70 -13.07 14.06
N LYS A 198 -12.53 -11.87 13.46
CA LYS A 198 -13.48 -11.36 12.46
C LYS A 198 -13.47 -12.26 11.22
N LYS A 199 -14.62 -12.77 10.77
CA LYS A 199 -14.72 -13.59 9.56
C LYS A 199 -14.38 -12.80 8.29
N CYS A 200 -13.10 -12.56 8.06
CA CYS A 200 -12.56 -11.79 6.93
C CYS A 200 -11.18 -12.34 6.54
N PRO A 201 -10.98 -12.75 5.29
CA PRO A 201 -11.99 -12.90 4.23
C PRO A 201 -12.85 -14.14 4.47
N ILE A 202 -14.18 -14.00 4.34
CA ILE A 202 -15.12 -15.02 4.82
C ILE A 202 -14.89 -16.39 4.19
N TYR A 203 -14.71 -16.47 2.87
CA TYR A 203 -14.48 -17.74 2.18
C TYR A 203 -13.28 -18.50 2.77
N TYR A 204 -12.17 -17.81 2.97
CA TYR A 204 -10.92 -18.40 3.48
C TYR A 204 -10.92 -18.65 4.99
N THR A 205 -11.93 -18.16 5.72
CA THR A 205 -12.15 -18.53 7.13
C THR A 205 -13.05 -19.75 7.28
N GLU A 206 -13.80 -20.08 6.23
CA GLU A 206 -14.70 -21.25 6.19
C GLU A 206 -14.09 -22.42 5.41
N HIS A 207 -13.00 -22.18 4.65
CA HIS A 207 -12.29 -23.16 3.84
C HIS A 207 -10.77 -23.03 4.12
N GLU A 208 -10.34 -23.65 5.21
CA GLU A 208 -8.93 -23.59 5.65
C GLU A 208 -7.99 -24.19 4.60
N ASP A 209 -8.41 -25.25 3.91
CA ASP A 209 -7.67 -25.85 2.80
C ASP A 209 -7.43 -24.89 1.62
N ALA A 210 -8.37 -23.97 1.38
CA ALA A 210 -8.19 -22.92 0.37
C ALA A 210 -7.20 -21.83 0.82
N TRP A 211 -7.19 -21.54 2.14
CA TRP A 211 -6.21 -20.61 2.70
C TRP A 211 -4.79 -21.19 2.68
N ASP A 212 -4.64 -22.45 3.06
CA ASP A 212 -3.34 -23.15 3.00
C ASP A 212 -2.81 -23.23 1.57
N ARG A 213 -3.71 -23.51 0.61
CA ARG A 213 -3.36 -23.51 -0.82
C ARG A 213 -2.90 -22.15 -1.30
N LEU A 214 -3.55 -21.06 -0.87
CA LEU A 214 -3.14 -19.70 -1.22
C LEU A 214 -1.69 -19.44 -0.79
N LYS A 215 -1.31 -19.80 0.43
CA LYS A 215 0.06 -19.64 0.92
C LYS A 215 1.06 -20.52 0.18
N GLU A 216 0.65 -21.74 -0.15
CA GLU A 216 1.49 -22.66 -0.95
C GLU A 216 1.69 -22.12 -2.38
N ASP A 217 0.65 -21.55 -3.01
CA ASP A 217 0.76 -20.93 -4.34
C ASP A 217 1.68 -19.70 -4.33
N VAL A 218 1.65 -18.88 -3.27
CA VAL A 218 2.61 -17.77 -3.07
C VAL A 218 4.04 -18.27 -2.94
N LYS A 219 4.25 -19.38 -2.22
CA LYS A 219 5.56 -19.99 -2.01
C LYS A 219 6.16 -20.54 -3.29
N ASN A 220 5.33 -21.06 -4.18
CA ASN A 220 5.76 -21.75 -5.41
C ASN A 220 5.89 -20.82 -6.62
N LEU A 221 5.54 -19.54 -6.53
CA LEU A 221 5.69 -18.54 -7.58
C LEU A 221 7.11 -18.00 -7.62
#